data_aae7c0d54f82eae9565d292d185d4b9a
#
_entry.id   aae7c0d54f82eae9565d292d185d4b9a
#
_cell.length_a   1.000
_cell.length_b   1.000
_cell.length_c   1.000
_cell.angle_alpha   90.00
_cell.angle_beta   90.00
_cell.angle_gamma   90.00
#
_symmetry.space_group_name_H-M   'P 1'
#
loop_
_entity.id
_entity.type
_entity.pdbx_description
1 polymer ?
#
loop_
_entity_poly.entity_id
_entity_poly.type
_entity_poly.pdbx_seq_one_letter_code
_entity_poly.pdbx_strand_id
1 'polypeptide(L)'
;MERTHRFAVTVLGALTLSTVLGVPQHPRAAVPMPLNGQTAVAVTWHFDSLPIGQPPAGFSFGRTGGGRVGHWIVQSASDAPSPPNVLAQVDSDRTDYRFPVAAALSPSFTDGSVSVKCKPVSGHEDQACGLAFRYQDENNYYLTRANALEDNVRFYYVKSGRRIQLANWSGKVTSGHWHELRAEFQGDHVQVYWDGTKRIDAHDHTFSSSGRVGVWTKADSYTLFDDLIAKPRGS
;
A
#
# COMPACT_ATOMS: atom_id res chain seq x y z
N MET A 1 -27.54 -70.58 75.87
CA MET A 1 -28.34 -71.42 74.96
C MET A 1 -28.49 -70.58 73.68
N GLU A 2 -27.80 -70.98 72.62
CA GLU A 2 -28.31 -71.11 71.31
C GLU A 2 -27.12 -71.27 70.32
N ARG A 3 -27.30 -72.23 69.44
CA ARG A 3 -26.26 -72.77 68.59
C ARG A 3 -26.08 -71.95 67.37
N THR A 4 -24.84 -71.63 67.02
CA THR A 4 -24.42 -71.10 65.77
C THR A 4 -24.23 -72.18 64.72
N HIS A 5 -24.99 -72.11 63.60
CA HIS A 5 -24.72 -72.90 62.38
C HIS A 5 -23.88 -72.06 61.40
N ARG A 6 -22.73 -72.56 61.05
CA ARG A 6 -21.90 -72.06 59.97
C ARG A 6 -22.30 -72.71 58.64
N PHE A 7 -22.73 -71.95 57.69
CA PHE A 7 -22.83 -72.40 56.31
C PHE A 7 -21.58 -71.95 55.56
N ALA A 8 -20.91 -72.89 54.90
CA ALA A 8 -19.82 -72.62 53.96
C ALA A 8 -20.43 -72.34 52.56
N VAL A 9 -20.09 -71.23 51.97
CA VAL A 9 -20.45 -70.92 50.62
C VAL A 9 -19.19 -71.00 49.72
N THR A 10 -19.23 -71.99 48.81
CA THR A 10 -18.19 -72.19 47.80
C THR A 10 -18.45 -71.16 46.62
N VAL A 11 -17.54 -70.24 46.39
CA VAL A 11 -17.61 -69.30 45.24
C VAL A 11 -16.80 -69.88 44.10
N LEU A 12 -17.52 -70.24 43.00
CA LEU A 12 -16.90 -70.58 41.70
C LEU A 12 -16.51 -69.28 41.02
N GLY A 13 -15.22 -69.05 40.79
CA GLY A 13 -14.71 -67.94 40.02
C GLY A 13 -14.86 -68.17 38.53
N ALA A 14 -15.69 -67.42 37.89
CA ALA A 14 -15.71 -67.33 36.36
C ALA A 14 -14.69 -66.31 35.85
N LEU A 15 -13.67 -66.80 35.11
CA LEU A 15 -12.72 -65.96 34.43
C LEU A 15 -13.37 -65.41 33.14
N THR A 16 -13.71 -64.11 33.12
CA THR A 16 -14.16 -63.45 31.92
C THR A 16 -12.94 -62.89 31.19
N LEU A 17 -12.65 -63.42 30.02
CA LEU A 17 -11.63 -62.95 29.09
C LEU A 17 -12.18 -61.68 28.36
N SER A 18 -11.75 -60.47 28.76
CA SER A 18 -12.13 -59.24 28.06
C SER A 18 -11.23 -59.04 26.88
N THR A 19 -11.75 -59.28 25.67
CA THR A 19 -11.09 -58.88 24.41
C THR A 19 -11.20 -57.38 24.22
N VAL A 20 -10.10 -56.67 24.38
CA VAL A 20 -9.98 -55.24 24.01
C VAL A 20 -9.92 -55.14 22.50
N LEU A 21 -11.03 -54.75 21.87
CA LEU A 21 -11.09 -54.36 20.48
C LEU A 21 -10.32 -53.04 20.31
N GLY A 22 -9.12 -53.10 19.69
CA GLY A 22 -8.36 -51.92 19.34
C GLY A 22 -9.12 -51.10 18.28
N VAL A 23 -9.47 -49.87 18.66
CA VAL A 23 -10.03 -48.88 17.71
C VAL A 23 -8.92 -48.48 16.71
N PRO A 24 -9.12 -48.63 15.39
CA PRO A 24 -8.13 -48.19 14.44
C PRO A 24 -7.93 -46.68 14.53
N GLN A 25 -6.74 -46.23 14.91
CA GLN A 25 -6.36 -44.83 14.84
C GLN A 25 -6.18 -44.46 13.36
N HIS A 26 -7.10 -43.66 12.84
CA HIS A 26 -6.92 -43.03 11.53
C HIS A 26 -5.71 -42.10 11.61
N PRO A 27 -4.80 -42.13 10.63
CA PRO A 27 -3.69 -41.19 10.58
C PRO A 27 -4.27 -39.77 10.46
N ARG A 28 -3.98 -38.94 11.46
CA ARG A 28 -4.36 -37.53 11.50
C ARG A 28 -3.68 -36.87 10.31
N ALA A 29 -4.48 -36.39 9.33
CA ALA A 29 -3.96 -35.65 8.21
C ALA A 29 -3.08 -34.50 8.73
N ALA A 30 -1.84 -34.44 8.31
CA ALA A 30 -0.96 -33.34 8.61
C ALA A 30 -1.59 -32.05 8.07
N VAL A 31 -1.95 -31.14 8.95
CA VAL A 31 -2.37 -29.79 8.58
C VAL A 31 -1.14 -29.17 7.87
N PRO A 32 -1.24 -28.77 6.58
CA PRO A 32 -0.12 -28.11 5.95
C PRO A 32 0.22 -26.86 6.74
N MET A 33 1.45 -26.80 7.26
CA MET A 33 1.98 -25.57 7.86
C MET A 33 1.92 -24.47 6.78
N PRO A 34 1.44 -23.26 7.11
CA PRO A 34 1.52 -22.15 6.17
C PRO A 34 3.00 -21.97 5.80
N LEU A 35 3.28 -21.91 4.51
CA LEU A 35 4.60 -21.56 3.98
C LEU A 35 4.90 -20.10 4.38
N ASN A 36 5.34 -19.91 5.63
CA ASN A 36 5.88 -18.65 6.11
C ASN A 36 7.23 -18.43 5.43
N GLY A 37 7.30 -17.44 4.56
CA GLY A 37 8.55 -16.99 3.96
C GLY A 37 8.49 -16.52 2.52
N GLN A 38 7.32 -16.14 1.98
CA GLN A 38 7.33 -15.34 0.77
C GLN A 38 7.91 -13.97 1.12
N THR A 39 9.19 -13.75 0.81
CA THR A 39 9.75 -12.41 0.74
C THR A 39 8.88 -11.60 -0.21
N ALA A 40 8.22 -10.58 0.32
CA ALA A 40 7.38 -9.71 -0.47
C ALA A 40 8.25 -9.07 -1.56
N VAL A 41 7.97 -9.40 -2.83
CA VAL A 41 8.76 -8.94 -3.97
C VAL A 41 8.42 -7.47 -4.23
N ALA A 42 9.46 -6.66 -4.41
CA ALA A 42 9.28 -5.28 -4.86
C ALA A 42 8.74 -5.27 -6.30
N VAL A 43 7.82 -4.37 -6.59
CA VAL A 43 7.28 -4.12 -7.93
C VAL A 43 7.75 -2.74 -8.37
N THR A 44 8.26 -2.63 -9.60
CA THR A 44 8.69 -1.37 -10.20
C THR A 44 7.96 -1.13 -11.52
N TRP A 45 7.50 0.08 -11.74
CA TRP A 45 6.91 0.56 -13.00
C TRP A 45 7.83 1.62 -13.61
N HIS A 46 8.51 1.27 -14.71
CA HIS A 46 9.37 2.18 -15.50
C HIS A 46 8.63 2.83 -16.67
N PHE A 47 7.45 2.31 -17.04
CA PHE A 47 6.60 2.76 -18.15
C PHE A 47 7.17 2.56 -19.57
N ASP A 48 8.41 2.11 -19.72
CA ASP A 48 9.16 2.06 -20.99
C ASP A 48 8.53 1.18 -22.07
N SER A 49 7.91 0.08 -21.69
CA SER A 49 7.28 -0.87 -22.62
C SER A 49 5.83 -0.52 -22.98
N LEU A 50 5.29 0.58 -22.44
CA LEU A 50 3.89 0.96 -22.60
C LEU A 50 3.70 1.89 -23.80
N PRO A 51 2.54 1.85 -24.47
CA PRO A 51 2.25 2.70 -25.63
C PRO A 51 2.23 4.21 -25.27
N ILE A 52 2.96 5.01 -26.04
CA ILE A 52 2.95 6.47 -25.91
C ILE A 52 1.57 7.03 -26.25
N GLY A 53 1.15 8.07 -25.53
CA GLY A 53 -0.13 8.76 -25.72
C GLY A 53 -1.33 8.01 -25.12
N GLN A 54 -1.11 6.87 -24.48
CA GLN A 54 -2.16 6.06 -23.86
C GLN A 54 -2.01 6.03 -22.34
N PRO A 55 -3.11 5.87 -21.59
CA PRO A 55 -3.05 5.57 -20.17
C PRO A 55 -2.30 4.25 -19.90
N PRO A 56 -1.46 4.18 -18.86
CA PRO A 56 -0.72 2.95 -18.56
C PRO A 56 -1.66 1.80 -18.16
N ALA A 57 -1.47 0.63 -18.78
CA ALA A 57 -2.12 -0.59 -18.33
C ALA A 57 -1.69 -0.94 -16.89
N GLY A 58 -2.58 -1.58 -16.13
CA GLY A 58 -2.31 -1.96 -14.74
C GLY A 58 -2.55 -0.85 -13.71
N PHE A 59 -3.16 0.28 -14.14
CA PHE A 59 -3.56 1.37 -13.27
C PHE A 59 -5.06 1.65 -13.34
N SER A 60 -5.61 2.17 -12.27
CA SER A 60 -6.94 2.79 -12.22
C SER A 60 -6.79 4.29 -11.99
N PHE A 61 -7.69 5.06 -12.57
CA PHE A 61 -7.65 6.52 -12.51
C PHE A 61 -8.86 7.03 -11.74
N GLY A 62 -8.61 7.87 -10.76
CA GLY A 62 -9.62 8.47 -9.91
C GLY A 62 -9.34 9.94 -9.66
N ARG A 63 -10.26 10.58 -8.96
CA ARG A 63 -10.14 11.98 -8.57
C ARG A 63 -10.90 12.23 -7.28
N THR A 64 -10.23 12.79 -6.27
CA THR A 64 -10.90 13.37 -5.11
C THR A 64 -11.33 14.81 -5.43
N GLY A 65 -12.47 15.20 -4.93
CA GLY A 65 -12.97 16.58 -5.07
C GLY A 65 -13.64 16.88 -6.41
N GLY A 66 -13.52 18.11 -6.90
CA GLY A 66 -14.18 18.62 -8.11
C GLY A 66 -13.39 18.49 -9.41
N GLY A 67 -13.86 19.10 -10.50
CA GLY A 67 -13.19 19.16 -11.79
C GLY A 67 -13.20 17.85 -12.59
N ARG A 68 -12.34 17.76 -13.62
CA ARG A 68 -12.20 16.56 -14.45
C ARG A 68 -11.35 15.49 -13.75
N VAL A 69 -11.58 14.23 -14.08
CA VAL A 69 -10.60 13.15 -13.79
C VAL A 69 -9.32 13.49 -14.54
N GLY A 70 -8.15 13.31 -13.94
CA GLY A 70 -6.87 13.63 -14.59
C GLY A 70 -6.68 12.91 -15.94
N HIS A 71 -5.91 13.51 -16.83
CA HIS A 71 -5.50 12.91 -18.08
C HIS A 71 -4.09 12.34 -17.93
N TRP A 72 -4.02 11.04 -17.73
CA TRP A 72 -2.80 10.30 -17.52
C TRP A 72 -2.37 9.58 -18.78
N ILE A 73 -1.15 9.82 -19.24
CA ILE A 73 -0.60 9.20 -20.45
C ILE A 73 0.86 8.80 -20.24
N VAL A 74 1.29 7.82 -21.01
CA VAL A 74 2.72 7.53 -21.19
C VAL A 74 3.27 8.50 -22.24
N GLN A 75 4.41 9.14 -21.95
CA GLN A 75 5.10 9.99 -22.91
C GLN A 75 6.61 9.79 -22.86
N SER A 76 7.31 10.15 -23.95
CA SER A 76 8.77 10.10 -23.98
C SER A 76 9.38 11.25 -23.21
N ALA A 77 10.48 10.95 -22.48
CA ALA A 77 11.29 11.93 -21.77
C ALA A 77 12.76 11.47 -21.81
N SER A 78 13.58 12.14 -22.61
CA SER A 78 15.00 11.76 -22.79
C SER A 78 15.85 11.98 -21.55
N ASP A 79 15.38 12.82 -20.62
CA ASP A 79 16.02 13.11 -19.34
C ASP A 79 15.39 12.34 -18.17
N ALA A 80 14.56 11.31 -18.46
CA ALA A 80 13.98 10.44 -17.44
C ALA A 80 15.07 9.70 -16.64
N PRO A 81 14.85 9.39 -15.37
CA PRO A 81 15.75 8.53 -14.58
C PRO A 81 15.98 7.16 -15.20
N SER A 82 14.92 6.57 -15.78
CA SER A 82 14.95 5.31 -16.54
C SER A 82 14.29 5.56 -17.91
N PRO A 83 15.03 6.11 -18.92
CA PRO A 83 14.44 6.42 -20.21
C PRO A 83 14.09 5.16 -21.00
N PRO A 84 13.18 5.18 -22.01
CA PRO A 84 12.75 6.40 -22.72
C PRO A 84 11.43 7.01 -22.27
N ASN A 85 10.59 6.33 -21.47
CA ASN A 85 9.21 6.75 -21.25
C ASN A 85 8.90 7.02 -19.77
N VAL A 86 7.91 7.86 -19.54
CA VAL A 86 7.42 8.24 -18.21
C VAL A 86 5.91 8.27 -18.17
N LEU A 87 5.32 8.22 -16.99
CA LEU A 87 3.91 8.54 -16.79
C LEU A 87 3.75 10.05 -16.59
N ALA A 88 2.79 10.68 -17.26
CA ALA A 88 2.49 12.10 -17.15
C ALA A 88 1.03 12.34 -16.78
N GLN A 89 0.76 13.28 -15.87
CA GLN A 89 -0.53 13.94 -15.73
C GLN A 89 -0.49 15.22 -16.56
N VAL A 90 -1.34 15.34 -17.59
CA VAL A 90 -1.28 16.44 -18.58
C VAL A 90 -2.54 17.31 -18.63
N ASP A 91 -3.55 17.03 -17.79
CA ASP A 91 -4.78 17.84 -17.75
C ASP A 91 -4.53 19.17 -17.03
N SER A 92 -4.97 20.27 -17.63
CA SER A 92 -4.78 21.65 -17.17
C SER A 92 -5.99 22.23 -16.42
N ASP A 93 -6.89 21.38 -15.90
CA ASP A 93 -8.04 21.84 -15.11
C ASP A 93 -7.60 22.45 -13.76
N ARG A 94 -7.90 23.74 -13.57
CA ARG A 94 -7.49 24.55 -12.42
C ARG A 94 -8.41 24.47 -11.19
N THR A 95 -9.37 23.56 -11.16
CA THR A 95 -10.21 23.38 -9.98
C THR A 95 -9.31 23.13 -8.76
N ASP A 96 -9.32 24.03 -7.77
CA ASP A 96 -8.38 24.00 -6.64
C ASP A 96 -8.51 22.71 -5.81
N TYR A 97 -9.72 22.33 -5.43
CA TYR A 97 -9.96 21.07 -4.70
C TYR A 97 -10.19 19.92 -5.69
N ARG A 98 -9.17 19.65 -6.49
CA ARG A 98 -9.10 18.59 -7.49
C ARG A 98 -7.80 17.82 -7.32
N PHE A 99 -7.90 16.52 -7.07
CA PHE A 99 -6.76 15.66 -6.77
C PHE A 99 -6.76 14.41 -7.66
N PRO A 100 -6.22 14.49 -8.87
CA PRO A 100 -6.06 13.32 -9.75
C PRO A 100 -5.12 12.28 -9.15
N VAL A 101 -5.54 11.01 -9.23
CA VAL A 101 -4.76 9.84 -8.76
C VAL A 101 -4.67 8.81 -9.87
N ALA A 102 -3.47 8.26 -10.09
CA ALA A 102 -3.25 7.04 -10.85
C ALA A 102 -2.76 5.97 -9.87
N ALA A 103 -3.64 5.02 -9.53
CA ALA A 103 -3.36 3.96 -8.56
C ALA A 103 -3.08 2.63 -9.26
N ALA A 104 -1.95 1.98 -8.94
CA ALA A 104 -1.65 0.64 -9.42
C ALA A 104 -2.72 -0.35 -8.97
N LEU A 105 -3.09 -1.31 -9.82
CA LEU A 105 -4.09 -2.32 -9.47
C LEU A 105 -3.58 -3.34 -8.44
N SER A 106 -2.26 -3.54 -8.37
CA SER A 106 -1.55 -4.38 -7.42
C SER A 106 -0.11 -3.90 -7.27
N PRO A 107 0.63 -4.21 -6.18
CA PRO A 107 0.17 -4.94 -5.00
C PRO A 107 -0.70 -4.10 -4.06
N SER A 108 -1.34 -4.79 -3.11
CA SER A 108 -2.01 -4.19 -1.96
C SER A 108 -1.34 -4.70 -0.69
N PHE A 109 -0.92 -3.82 0.21
CA PHE A 109 -0.21 -4.18 1.44
C PHE A 109 -0.46 -3.15 2.56
N THR A 110 -0.22 -3.60 3.80
CA THR A 110 -0.42 -2.77 5.00
C THR A 110 0.86 -2.00 5.34
N ASP A 111 2.00 -2.68 5.33
CA ASP A 111 3.30 -2.16 5.74
C ASP A 111 4.33 -2.29 4.62
N GLY A 112 5.23 -1.31 4.53
CA GLY A 112 6.23 -1.30 3.47
C GLY A 112 6.71 0.08 3.12
N SER A 113 7.10 0.25 1.87
CA SER A 113 7.45 1.56 1.32
C SER A 113 6.95 1.73 -0.10
N VAL A 114 6.76 2.97 -0.48
CA VAL A 114 6.52 3.40 -1.86
C VAL A 114 7.43 4.57 -2.18
N SER A 115 8.04 4.57 -3.35
CA SER A 115 8.85 5.68 -3.86
C SER A 115 8.57 5.94 -5.33
N VAL A 116 8.83 7.16 -5.76
CA VAL A 116 8.71 7.57 -7.16
C VAL A 116 9.75 8.63 -7.48
N LYS A 117 10.31 8.58 -8.69
CA LYS A 117 10.97 9.73 -9.29
C LYS A 117 9.91 10.62 -9.91
N CYS A 118 9.92 11.91 -9.60
CA CYS A 118 8.95 12.84 -10.16
C CYS A 118 9.57 14.18 -10.51
N LYS A 119 9.00 14.81 -11.52
CA LYS A 119 9.43 16.11 -12.04
C LYS A 119 8.21 17.02 -12.17
N PRO A 120 7.99 17.95 -11.22
CA PRO A 120 6.99 19.01 -11.39
C PRO A 120 7.43 19.89 -12.57
N VAL A 121 6.67 19.92 -13.65
CA VAL A 121 7.07 20.66 -14.88
C VAL A 121 6.46 22.04 -14.91
N SER A 122 5.15 22.12 -14.74
CA SER A 122 4.39 23.36 -14.78
C SER A 122 3.04 23.22 -14.09
N GLY A 123 2.38 24.32 -13.90
CA GLY A 123 1.06 24.51 -13.32
C GLY A 123 0.95 25.92 -12.80
N HIS A 124 -0.21 26.52 -12.91
CA HIS A 124 -0.46 27.85 -12.41
C HIS A 124 -1.06 27.79 -10.99
N GLU A 125 -2.01 26.89 -10.80
CA GLU A 125 -2.69 26.71 -9.51
C GLU A 125 -1.86 25.84 -8.57
N ASP A 126 -1.15 24.84 -9.14
CA ASP A 126 -0.32 23.95 -8.34
C ASP A 126 0.81 23.31 -9.18
N GLN A 127 1.91 22.91 -8.54
CA GLN A 127 2.99 22.11 -9.13
C GLN A 127 3.37 20.98 -8.16
N ALA A 128 2.44 20.06 -7.99
CA ALA A 128 2.56 19.00 -7.03
C ALA A 128 2.98 17.67 -7.65
N CYS A 129 3.85 16.98 -6.95
CA CYS A 129 4.23 15.60 -7.17
C CYS A 129 3.91 14.81 -5.90
N GLY A 130 3.06 13.78 -5.99
CA GLY A 130 2.57 13.07 -4.82
C GLY A 130 2.55 11.55 -4.95
N LEU A 131 2.55 10.88 -3.79
CA LEU A 131 2.38 9.45 -3.61
C LEU A 131 1.14 9.18 -2.75
N ALA A 132 0.22 8.37 -3.28
CA ALA A 132 -0.86 7.77 -2.50
C ALA A 132 -0.45 6.38 -2.02
N PHE A 133 -0.80 6.03 -0.78
CA PHE A 133 -0.55 4.71 -0.20
C PHE A 133 -1.68 4.31 0.75
N ARG A 134 -1.78 3.03 1.06
CA ARG A 134 -2.97 2.42 1.66
C ARG A 134 -4.25 2.91 0.96
N TYR A 135 -4.17 3.03 -0.36
CA TYR A 135 -5.25 3.56 -1.20
C TYR A 135 -6.38 2.53 -1.29
N GLN A 136 -7.54 2.87 -0.78
CA GLN A 136 -8.76 2.07 -0.86
C GLN A 136 -9.56 2.46 -2.12
N ASP A 137 -9.82 3.75 -2.27
CA ASP A 137 -10.50 4.40 -3.39
C ASP A 137 -10.09 5.88 -3.47
N GLU A 138 -10.63 6.64 -4.44
CA GLU A 138 -10.31 8.06 -4.65
C GLU A 138 -10.71 8.99 -3.51
N ASN A 139 -11.41 8.50 -2.50
CA ASN A 139 -11.86 9.28 -1.34
C ASN A 139 -11.25 8.82 -0.01
N ASN A 140 -10.44 7.72 -0.03
CA ASN A 140 -9.92 7.11 1.19
C ASN A 140 -8.49 6.59 0.98
N TYR A 141 -7.49 7.38 1.41
CA TYR A 141 -6.06 7.04 1.27
C TYR A 141 -5.16 7.95 2.10
N TYR A 142 -3.92 7.54 2.34
CA TYR A 142 -2.84 8.42 2.75
C TYR A 142 -2.17 9.06 1.54
N LEU A 143 -1.69 10.28 1.73
CA LEU A 143 -1.01 11.08 0.70
C LEU A 143 0.20 11.79 1.29
N THR A 144 1.36 11.66 0.62
CA THR A 144 2.45 12.63 0.77
C THR A 144 2.71 13.31 -0.58
N ARG A 145 3.08 14.58 -0.54
CA ARG A 145 3.38 15.35 -1.76
C ARG A 145 4.45 16.41 -1.52
N ALA A 146 5.26 16.68 -2.55
CA ALA A 146 6.07 17.89 -2.66
C ALA A 146 5.37 18.88 -3.58
N ASN A 147 5.62 20.18 -3.40
CA ASN A 147 5.02 21.24 -4.21
C ASN A 147 6.04 22.34 -4.51
N ALA A 148 6.30 22.58 -5.81
CA ALA A 148 7.30 23.53 -6.27
C ALA A 148 6.85 24.99 -6.22
N LEU A 149 5.55 25.30 -6.14
CA LEU A 149 5.03 26.65 -5.92
C LEU A 149 5.02 27.03 -4.43
N GLU A 150 4.87 26.04 -3.54
CA GLU A 150 4.76 26.26 -2.10
C GLU A 150 6.07 26.00 -1.34
N ASP A 151 7.09 25.44 -1.98
CA ASP A 151 8.37 25.03 -1.39
C ASP A 151 8.19 24.21 -0.09
N ASN A 152 7.45 23.11 -0.20
CA ASN A 152 7.19 22.24 0.94
C ASN A 152 6.93 20.77 0.57
N VAL A 153 7.07 19.89 1.55
CA VAL A 153 6.60 18.51 1.55
C VAL A 153 5.59 18.36 2.67
N ARG A 154 4.44 17.76 2.37
CA ARG A 154 3.38 17.56 3.36
C ARG A 154 2.86 16.13 3.36
N PHE A 155 2.39 15.70 4.53
CA PHE A 155 1.71 14.43 4.74
C PHE A 155 0.26 14.67 5.13
N TYR A 156 -0.66 13.89 4.54
CA TYR A 156 -2.10 14.00 4.74
C TYR A 156 -2.76 12.63 4.79
N TYR A 157 -3.99 12.60 5.28
CA TYR A 157 -4.97 11.62 4.82
C TYR A 157 -6.09 12.28 4.02
N VAL A 158 -6.72 11.50 3.14
CA VAL A 158 -8.03 11.79 2.53
C VAL A 158 -9.00 10.76 3.06
N LYS A 159 -10.07 11.19 3.72
CA LYS A 159 -11.13 10.33 4.25
C LYS A 159 -12.49 10.88 3.87
N SER A 160 -13.32 10.05 3.22
CA SER A 160 -14.61 10.48 2.68
C SER A 160 -14.49 11.74 1.82
N GLY A 161 -13.45 11.82 0.99
CA GLY A 161 -13.17 12.93 0.10
C GLY A 161 -12.61 14.20 0.77
N ARG A 162 -12.44 14.22 2.10
CA ARG A 162 -11.87 15.36 2.83
C ARG A 162 -10.39 15.15 3.09
N ARG A 163 -9.54 16.07 2.63
CA ARG A 163 -8.10 16.06 2.87
C ARG A 163 -7.75 16.79 4.17
N ILE A 164 -7.04 16.10 5.06
CA ILE A 164 -6.58 16.63 6.36
C ILE A 164 -5.06 16.54 6.41
N GLN A 165 -4.39 17.64 6.72
CA GLN A 165 -2.94 17.70 6.89
C GLN A 165 -2.52 17.15 8.24
N LEU A 166 -1.52 16.27 8.24
CA LEU A 166 -0.94 15.65 9.44
C LEU A 166 0.43 16.26 9.78
N ALA A 167 1.26 16.51 8.76
CA ALA A 167 2.60 17.05 8.96
C ALA A 167 3.06 17.90 7.77
N ASN A 168 4.06 18.75 8.01
CA ASN A 168 4.66 19.65 7.01
C ASN A 168 6.17 19.78 7.25
N TRP A 169 6.91 19.83 6.16
CA TRP A 169 8.27 20.33 6.08
C TRP A 169 8.32 21.46 5.04
N SER A 170 8.97 22.58 5.37
CA SER A 170 9.19 23.71 4.46
C SER A 170 10.63 23.73 4.00
N GLY A 171 10.83 23.79 2.71
CA GLY A 171 12.14 23.81 2.07
C GLY A 171 12.01 23.67 0.57
N LYS A 172 13.07 24.03 -0.16
CA LYS A 172 13.05 24.17 -1.62
C LYS A 172 12.63 22.88 -2.34
N VAL A 173 11.68 23.04 -3.25
CA VAL A 173 11.25 22.05 -4.22
C VAL A 173 11.43 22.67 -5.60
N THR A 174 12.39 22.17 -6.39
CA THR A 174 12.78 22.79 -7.66
C THR A 174 11.90 22.29 -8.80
N SER A 175 11.18 23.20 -9.47
CA SER A 175 10.44 22.88 -10.68
C SER A 175 11.39 22.52 -11.84
N GLY A 176 10.95 21.64 -12.74
CA GLY A 176 11.72 21.23 -13.93
C GLY A 176 12.88 20.27 -13.65
N HIS A 177 13.03 19.79 -12.43
CA HIS A 177 14.07 18.82 -12.03
C HIS A 177 13.46 17.51 -11.54
N TRP A 178 14.18 16.42 -11.76
CA TRP A 178 13.82 15.11 -11.19
C TRP A 178 14.19 15.04 -9.71
N HIS A 179 13.25 14.60 -8.91
CA HIS A 179 13.36 14.40 -7.47
C HIS A 179 12.89 13.02 -7.07
N GLU A 180 13.25 12.58 -5.88
CA GLU A 180 12.69 11.36 -5.27
C GLU A 180 11.76 11.73 -4.12
N LEU A 181 10.50 11.28 -4.20
CA LEU A 181 9.59 11.25 -3.07
C LEU A 181 9.42 9.80 -2.61
N ARG A 182 9.57 9.55 -1.31
CA ARG A 182 9.43 8.22 -0.73
C ARG A 182 8.66 8.28 0.58
N ALA A 183 7.76 7.33 0.78
CA ALA A 183 7.08 7.07 2.06
C ALA A 183 7.42 5.66 2.56
N GLU A 184 7.78 5.54 3.82
CA GLU A 184 7.91 4.29 4.55
C GLU A 184 6.84 4.25 5.63
N PHE A 185 6.15 3.12 5.76
CA PHE A 185 5.04 3.01 6.72
C PHE A 185 4.97 1.62 7.35
N GLN A 186 4.77 1.62 8.68
CA GLN A 186 4.61 0.41 9.48
C GLN A 186 3.68 0.69 10.66
N GLY A 187 2.57 -0.07 10.77
CA GLY A 187 1.53 0.23 11.74
C GLY A 187 0.98 1.65 11.53
N ASP A 188 1.05 2.48 12.55
CA ASP A 188 0.67 3.89 12.51
C ASP A 188 1.83 4.84 12.17
N HIS A 189 3.07 4.35 12.15
CA HIS A 189 4.27 5.14 11.91
C HIS A 189 4.50 5.37 10.43
N VAL A 190 4.66 6.63 10.02
CA VAL A 190 4.91 7.06 8.64
C VAL A 190 6.11 8.00 8.60
N GLN A 191 7.07 7.66 7.74
CA GLN A 191 8.25 8.50 7.47
C GLN A 191 8.25 8.91 6.00
N VAL A 192 8.49 10.20 5.74
CA VAL A 192 8.56 10.74 4.38
C VAL A 192 9.95 11.28 4.11
N TYR A 193 10.47 10.92 2.95
CA TYR A 193 11.79 11.32 2.48
C TYR A 193 11.64 12.13 1.18
N TRP A 194 12.43 13.19 1.09
CA TRP A 194 12.61 14.00 -0.11
C TRP A 194 14.08 14.05 -0.46
N ASP A 195 14.42 13.60 -1.67
CA ASP A 195 15.80 13.43 -2.16
C ASP A 195 16.70 12.71 -1.15
N GLY A 196 16.24 11.56 -0.70
CA GLY A 196 16.93 10.69 0.24
C GLY A 196 16.96 11.17 1.70
N THR A 197 16.57 12.42 1.98
CA THR A 197 16.58 12.97 3.34
C THR A 197 15.21 12.86 4.00
N LYS A 198 15.15 12.29 5.22
CA LYS A 198 13.91 12.23 5.99
C LYS A 198 13.45 13.64 6.36
N ARG A 199 12.24 14.00 5.95
CA ARG A 199 11.64 15.32 6.17
C ARG A 199 10.45 15.28 7.13
N ILE A 200 9.76 14.16 7.18
CA ILE A 200 8.59 13.97 8.06
C ILE A 200 8.75 12.64 8.78
N ASP A 201 8.37 12.66 10.06
CA ASP A 201 8.27 11.50 10.94
C ASP A 201 6.99 11.70 11.76
N ALA A 202 5.97 10.87 11.52
CA ALA A 202 4.63 11.10 12.07
C ALA A 202 3.91 9.79 12.38
N HIS A 203 2.90 9.88 13.23
CA HIS A 203 2.02 8.78 13.57
C HIS A 203 0.57 9.12 13.22
N ASP A 204 -0.14 8.21 12.55
CA ASP A 204 -1.57 8.30 12.28
C ASP A 204 -2.17 6.92 12.05
N HIS A 205 -3.34 6.67 12.64
CA HIS A 205 -4.03 5.39 12.63
C HIS A 205 -5.35 5.41 11.84
N THR A 206 -5.54 6.41 10.96
CA THR A 206 -6.79 6.58 10.19
C THR A 206 -7.05 5.38 9.27
N PHE A 207 -6.01 4.84 8.61
CA PHE A 207 -6.09 3.64 7.77
C PHE A 207 -5.10 2.58 8.24
N SER A 208 -5.63 1.47 8.76
CA SER A 208 -4.85 0.31 9.22
C SER A 208 -4.93 -0.89 8.27
N SER A 209 -5.84 -0.87 7.31
CA SER A 209 -6.03 -1.95 6.34
C SER A 209 -5.01 -1.87 5.20
N SER A 210 -4.76 -3.01 4.54
CA SER A 210 -3.99 -3.04 3.30
C SER A 210 -4.64 -2.18 2.23
N GLY A 211 -3.81 -1.57 1.40
CA GLY A 211 -4.28 -0.77 0.28
C GLY A 211 -3.24 -0.68 -0.82
N ARG A 212 -3.64 -0.19 -1.98
CA ARG A 212 -2.80 -0.02 -3.15
C ARG A 212 -1.89 1.21 -2.99
N VAL A 213 -1.01 1.40 -3.96
CA VAL A 213 -0.14 2.58 -4.07
C VAL A 213 -0.39 3.27 -5.41
N GLY A 214 -0.01 4.54 -5.51
CA GLY A 214 -0.15 5.29 -6.75
C GLY A 214 0.51 6.65 -6.71
N VAL A 215 0.45 7.35 -7.84
CA VAL A 215 0.91 8.73 -7.97
C VAL A 215 -0.28 9.70 -7.95
N TRP A 216 0.00 10.93 -7.55
CA TRP A 216 -1.01 11.93 -7.25
C TRP A 216 -0.55 13.32 -7.71
N THR A 217 -1.50 14.13 -8.16
CA THR A 217 -1.28 15.55 -8.46
C THR A 217 -2.41 16.43 -7.90
N LYS A 218 -2.24 17.75 -7.98
CA LYS A 218 -3.29 18.72 -7.61
C LYS A 218 -3.56 19.69 -8.77
N ALA A 219 -4.82 20.04 -8.96
CA ALA A 219 -5.29 21.03 -9.92
C ALA A 219 -4.64 20.85 -11.30
N ASP A 220 -4.03 21.87 -11.85
CA ASP A 220 -3.40 21.92 -13.18
C ASP A 220 -1.93 21.48 -13.18
N SER A 221 -1.47 20.77 -12.16
CA SER A 221 -0.08 20.28 -12.10
C SER A 221 0.23 19.37 -13.30
N TYR A 222 1.10 19.84 -14.21
CA TYR A 222 1.76 18.99 -15.18
C TYR A 222 3.00 18.39 -14.53
N THR A 223 2.96 17.08 -14.28
CA THR A 223 4.01 16.36 -13.55
C THR A 223 4.34 15.05 -14.25
N LEU A 224 5.64 14.78 -14.37
CA LEU A 224 6.18 13.53 -14.88
C LEU A 224 6.53 12.61 -13.69
N PHE A 225 6.32 11.31 -13.90
CA PHE A 225 6.62 10.26 -12.92
C PHE A 225 7.35 9.11 -13.60
N ASP A 226 8.39 8.62 -12.94
CA ASP A 226 9.16 7.46 -13.36
C ASP A 226 9.56 6.63 -12.14
N ASP A 227 9.99 5.39 -12.35
CA ASP A 227 10.46 4.50 -11.29
C ASP A 227 9.52 4.47 -10.08
N LEU A 228 8.21 4.27 -10.31
CA LEU A 228 7.31 4.00 -9.20
C LEU A 228 7.64 2.63 -8.63
N ILE A 229 8.03 2.56 -7.36
CA ILE A 229 8.46 1.34 -6.70
C ILE A 229 7.58 1.09 -5.48
N ALA A 230 6.95 -0.08 -5.41
CA ALA A 230 6.25 -0.58 -4.23
C ALA A 230 7.06 -1.73 -3.60
N LYS A 231 7.37 -1.62 -2.31
CA LYS A 231 8.08 -2.65 -1.55
C LYS A 231 7.24 -3.04 -0.33
N PRO A 232 6.36 -4.05 -0.45
CA PRO A 232 5.70 -4.61 0.72
C PRO A 232 6.72 -5.10 1.73
N ARG A 233 6.45 -4.91 3.02
CA ARG A 233 7.27 -5.51 4.09
C ARG A 233 6.82 -6.94 4.27
N GLY A 234 7.75 -7.89 4.31
CA GLY A 234 7.46 -9.27 4.69
C GLY A 234 6.95 -9.31 6.13
N SER A 235 5.91 -10.09 6.35
CA SER A 235 5.37 -10.40 7.68
C SER A 235 6.30 -11.30 8.47
#